data_97a7b02ca4e56b6b728936fb8ee342bd
#
_entry.id   97a7b02ca4e56b6b728936fb8ee342bd
#
_cell.length_a   1.000
_cell.length_b   1.000
_cell.length_c   1.000
_cell.angle_alpha   90.00
_cell.angle_beta   90.00
_cell.angle_gamma   90.00
#
_symmetry.space_group_name_H-M   'P 1'
#
loop_
_entity.id
_entity.type
_entity.pdbx_description
1 polymer ?
#
loop_
_entity_poly.entity_id
_entity_poly.type
_entity_poly.pdbx_seq_one_letter_code
_entity_poly.pdbx_strand_id
1 'polypeptide(L)'
;MQQVVANNRPNYEMNHNGSWDNRIRLSFFNDLNHSPTNQFHFDTHALNNFLSEICLGWGINIIEDELVGAILDSNNGNIASLNGKDTKYDADFFIDCSGFSRLLLGKTLGVKWKSYSEYLPLNSAIAFATEEMDEYNIYTKSTARDYGWSWQIPTQGRTGNGYVFSEKFINETQAHEEMERVYG
;
A
#
# COMPACT_ATOMS: atom_id res chain seq x y z
N MET A 1 6.54 -9.21 -13.78
CA MET A 1 7.62 -8.22 -13.88
C MET A 1 7.43 -7.27 -15.06
N GLN A 2 7.36 -7.79 -16.27
CA GLN A 2 7.19 -6.97 -17.48
C GLN A 2 6.00 -6.00 -17.38
N GLN A 3 4.90 -6.43 -16.81
CA GLN A 3 3.71 -5.63 -16.66
C GLN A 3 3.88 -4.48 -15.67
N VAL A 4 4.52 -4.74 -14.52
CA VAL A 4 4.83 -3.70 -13.54
C VAL A 4 5.79 -2.67 -14.14
N VAL A 5 6.82 -3.13 -14.81
CA VAL A 5 7.78 -2.27 -15.49
C VAL A 5 7.10 -1.48 -16.60
N ALA A 6 6.20 -2.10 -17.36
CA ALA A 6 5.46 -1.41 -18.43
C ALA A 6 4.57 -0.30 -17.86
N ASN A 7 3.91 -0.54 -16.75
CA ASN A 7 3.09 0.48 -16.09
C ASN A 7 3.92 1.65 -15.56
N ASN A 8 5.13 1.35 -15.19
CA ASN A 8 6.05 2.32 -14.61
C ASN A 8 7.08 2.84 -15.63
N ARG A 9 7.06 2.31 -16.83
CA ARG A 9 7.86 2.83 -17.95
C ARG A 9 7.80 4.34 -18.07
N PRO A 10 6.69 4.96 -17.85
CA PRO A 10 6.56 6.39 -17.96
C PRO A 10 7.64 7.16 -17.26
N ASN A 11 7.97 6.80 -16.06
CA ASN A 11 9.04 7.47 -15.34
C ASN A 11 10.39 7.31 -15.98
N TYR A 12 10.61 6.17 -16.56
CA TYR A 12 11.84 5.87 -17.25
C TYR A 12 11.84 6.43 -18.66
N GLU A 13 10.77 6.22 -19.40
CA GLU A 13 10.68 6.58 -20.81
C GLU A 13 10.27 8.02 -21.06
N MET A 14 9.63 8.66 -20.11
CA MET A 14 9.24 10.05 -20.25
C MET A 14 10.41 10.98 -20.51
N ASN A 15 11.60 10.57 -20.14
CA ASN A 15 12.81 11.34 -20.37
C ASN A 15 13.47 11.01 -21.71
N HIS A 16 12.96 10.03 -22.44
CA HIS A 16 13.61 9.51 -23.63
C HIS A 16 12.78 9.66 -24.90
N ASN A 17 11.49 9.39 -24.82
CA ASN A 17 10.63 9.42 -25.99
C ASN A 17 9.16 9.31 -25.61
N GLY A 18 8.32 9.20 -26.58
CA GLY A 18 6.96 8.81 -26.52
C GLY A 18 5.97 9.79 -25.91
N SER A 19 4.74 9.61 -26.29
CA SER A 19 3.61 10.44 -25.88
C SER A 19 3.34 10.37 -24.38
N TRP A 20 3.68 9.28 -23.77
CA TRP A 20 3.55 9.04 -22.35
C TRP A 20 4.42 10.01 -21.55
N ASP A 21 5.66 10.10 -21.96
CA ASP A 21 6.63 11.02 -21.40
C ASP A 21 6.22 12.47 -21.56
N ASN A 22 5.63 12.80 -22.69
CA ASN A 22 5.15 14.15 -22.95
C ASN A 22 4.03 14.55 -22.00
N ARG A 23 3.12 13.64 -21.66
CA ARG A 23 2.05 13.92 -20.68
C ARG A 23 2.63 14.17 -19.29
N ILE A 24 3.60 13.38 -18.90
CA ILE A 24 4.27 13.56 -17.63
C ILE A 24 5.05 14.84 -17.58
N ARG A 25 5.78 15.16 -18.62
CA ARG A 25 6.47 16.46 -18.73
C ARG A 25 5.52 17.61 -18.58
N LEU A 26 4.41 17.61 -19.28
CA LEU A 26 3.42 18.67 -19.20
C LEU A 26 2.84 18.80 -17.79
N SER A 27 2.64 17.68 -17.08
CA SER A 27 2.15 17.71 -15.72
C SER A 27 3.14 18.29 -14.72
N PHE A 28 4.42 17.95 -14.84
CA PHE A 28 5.43 18.31 -13.86
C PHE A 28 6.23 19.56 -14.24
N PHE A 29 6.47 19.77 -15.52
CA PHE A 29 7.35 20.85 -15.97
C PHE A 29 6.62 22.15 -16.29
N ASN A 30 5.30 22.17 -16.25
CA ASN A 30 4.57 23.42 -16.19
C ASN A 30 4.74 24.13 -14.85
N ASP A 31 5.16 23.42 -13.83
CA ASP A 31 5.63 23.99 -12.57
C ASP A 31 7.16 23.87 -12.55
N LEU A 32 7.80 24.91 -13.00
CA LEU A 32 9.21 24.97 -13.40
C LEU A 32 10.26 24.63 -12.33
N ASN A 33 9.84 24.27 -11.13
CA ASN A 33 10.75 24.04 -10.01
C ASN A 33 10.78 22.59 -9.48
N HIS A 34 10.05 21.66 -10.09
CA HIS A 34 9.97 20.30 -9.58
C HIS A 34 10.59 19.28 -10.53
N SER A 35 11.57 18.55 -10.04
CA SER A 35 12.01 17.33 -10.70
C SER A 35 10.90 16.28 -10.68
N PRO A 36 10.66 15.54 -11.77
CA PRO A 36 9.75 14.42 -11.74
C PRO A 36 10.20 13.43 -10.69
N THR A 37 9.30 13.11 -9.78
CA THR A 37 9.57 12.11 -8.77
C THR A 37 9.52 10.73 -9.42
N ASN A 38 10.48 9.85 -9.10
CA ASN A 38 10.47 8.46 -9.54
C ASN A 38 9.49 7.65 -8.69
N GLN A 39 8.22 7.98 -8.77
CA GLN A 39 7.14 7.24 -8.11
C GLN A 39 6.36 6.43 -9.13
N PHE A 40 5.93 5.25 -8.70
CA PHE A 40 5.29 4.30 -9.60
C PHE A 40 3.94 3.89 -9.03
N HIS A 41 2.95 3.78 -9.93
CA HIS A 41 1.74 3.03 -9.68
C HIS A 41 1.92 1.62 -10.23
N PHE A 42 1.60 0.62 -9.45
CA PHE A 42 1.79 -0.78 -9.82
C PHE A 42 0.73 -1.69 -9.20
N ASP A 43 0.51 -2.82 -9.82
CA ASP A 43 -0.27 -3.89 -9.24
C ASP A 43 0.55 -4.58 -8.14
N THR A 44 0.05 -4.51 -6.91
CA THR A 44 0.76 -5.06 -5.74
C THR A 44 0.85 -6.58 -5.77
N HIS A 45 -0.13 -7.28 -6.34
CA HIS A 45 -0.08 -8.75 -6.46
C HIS A 45 0.98 -9.17 -7.48
N ALA A 46 1.02 -8.51 -8.62
CA ALA A 46 2.04 -8.76 -9.63
C ALA A 46 3.46 -8.47 -9.09
N LEU A 47 3.61 -7.37 -8.34
CA LEU A 47 4.89 -7.03 -7.71
C LEU A 47 5.28 -8.07 -6.64
N ASN A 48 4.35 -8.50 -5.80
CA ASN A 48 4.64 -9.49 -4.76
C ASN A 48 5.07 -10.82 -5.36
N ASN A 49 4.39 -11.31 -6.39
CA ASN A 49 4.80 -12.53 -7.09
C ASN A 49 6.22 -12.41 -7.64
N PHE A 50 6.50 -11.31 -8.32
CA PHE A 50 7.83 -11.04 -8.85
C PHE A 50 8.90 -10.98 -7.75
N LEU A 51 8.65 -10.27 -6.66
CA LEU A 51 9.61 -10.18 -5.56
C LEU A 51 9.81 -11.54 -4.88
N SER A 52 8.78 -12.36 -4.79
CA SER A 52 8.88 -13.72 -4.26
C SER A 52 9.81 -14.59 -5.12
N GLU A 53 9.67 -14.52 -6.44
CA GLU A 53 10.59 -15.22 -7.36
C GLU A 53 12.04 -14.77 -7.19
N ILE A 54 12.28 -13.47 -7.05
CA ILE A 54 13.61 -12.91 -6.80
C ILE A 54 14.18 -13.43 -5.47
N CYS A 55 13.38 -13.38 -4.40
CA CYS A 55 13.80 -13.87 -3.08
C CYS A 55 14.19 -15.34 -3.12
N LEU A 56 13.38 -16.18 -3.73
CA LEU A 56 13.68 -17.60 -3.92
C LEU A 56 14.96 -17.82 -4.74
N GLY A 57 15.15 -17.03 -5.81
CA GLY A 57 16.36 -17.05 -6.62
C GLY A 57 17.63 -16.66 -5.86
N TRP A 58 17.50 -15.87 -4.80
CA TRP A 58 18.60 -15.51 -3.88
C TRP A 58 18.78 -16.48 -2.72
N GLY A 59 18.02 -17.57 -2.69
CA GLY A 59 18.08 -18.56 -1.63
C GLY A 59 17.40 -18.16 -0.33
N ILE A 60 16.52 -17.14 -0.37
CA ILE A 60 15.70 -16.74 0.76
C ILE A 60 14.54 -17.75 0.88
N ASN A 61 14.37 -18.29 2.08
CA ASN A 61 13.25 -19.19 2.35
C ASN A 61 11.96 -18.38 2.54
N ILE A 62 10.97 -18.68 1.72
CA ILE A 62 9.62 -18.18 1.90
C ILE A 62 8.79 -19.35 2.44
N ILE A 63 8.25 -19.18 3.63
CA ILE A 63 7.49 -20.22 4.33
C ILE A 63 6.06 -19.72 4.48
N GLU A 64 5.12 -20.51 4.01
CA GLU A 64 3.70 -20.28 4.22
C GLU A 64 3.27 -21.00 5.50
N ASP A 65 3.08 -20.23 6.58
CA ASP A 65 2.68 -20.74 7.88
C ASP A 65 1.85 -19.70 8.63
N GLU A 66 1.07 -20.16 9.59
CA GLU A 66 0.30 -19.32 10.50
C GLU A 66 1.09 -19.09 11.79
N LEU A 67 1.43 -17.83 12.06
CA LEU A 67 2.10 -17.48 13.31
C LEU A 67 1.10 -17.52 14.46
N VAL A 68 1.29 -18.43 15.40
CA VAL A 68 0.43 -18.62 16.57
C VAL A 68 0.98 -17.97 17.84
N GLY A 69 2.25 -17.55 17.85
CA GLY A 69 2.86 -16.85 18.97
C GLY A 69 4.37 -16.67 18.84
N ALA A 70 4.97 -16.18 19.92
CA ALA A 70 6.42 -16.05 20.01
C ALA A 70 6.89 -16.38 21.43
N ILE A 71 8.13 -16.83 21.56
CA ILE A 71 8.79 -17.12 22.85
C ILE A 71 9.72 -15.97 23.17
N LEU A 72 9.62 -15.44 24.38
CA LEU A 72 10.52 -14.41 24.89
C LEU A 72 11.67 -15.05 25.68
N ASP A 73 12.85 -14.50 25.53
CA ASP A 73 13.99 -14.77 26.39
C ASP A 73 13.71 -14.22 27.80
N SER A 74 13.74 -15.09 28.79
CA SER A 74 13.44 -14.74 30.19
C SER A 74 14.44 -13.78 30.81
N ASN A 75 15.65 -13.65 30.25
CA ASN A 75 16.71 -12.81 30.80
C ASN A 75 16.60 -11.36 30.33
N ASN A 76 16.14 -11.14 29.11
CA ASN A 76 16.17 -9.80 28.49
C ASN A 76 14.83 -9.35 27.88
N GLY A 77 13.86 -10.25 27.79
CA GLY A 77 12.53 -9.98 27.22
C GLY A 77 12.51 -9.85 25.69
N ASN A 78 13.59 -10.16 25.01
CA ASN A 78 13.63 -10.18 23.55
C ASN A 78 12.88 -11.38 22.99
N ILE A 79 12.43 -11.30 21.75
CA ILE A 79 11.89 -12.45 21.04
C ILE A 79 13.04 -13.42 20.75
N ALA A 80 12.95 -14.63 21.29
CA ALA A 80 13.90 -15.71 21.04
C ALA A 80 13.52 -16.53 19.83
N SER A 81 12.21 -16.74 19.61
CA SER A 81 11.71 -17.52 18.49
C SER A 81 10.25 -17.22 18.18
N LEU A 82 9.82 -17.56 16.96
CA LEU A 82 8.42 -17.54 16.56
C LEU A 82 7.87 -18.96 16.54
N ASN A 83 6.62 -19.11 16.95
CA ASN A 83 5.89 -20.34 16.85
C ASN A 83 4.92 -20.25 15.68
N GLY A 84 5.17 -21.00 14.62
CA GLY A 84 4.19 -21.30 13.60
C GLY A 84 3.23 -22.40 14.08
N LYS A 85 2.30 -22.79 13.24
CA LYS A 85 1.30 -23.81 13.57
C LYS A 85 1.96 -25.16 13.88
N ASP A 86 2.92 -25.56 13.07
CA ASP A 86 3.59 -26.85 13.19
C ASP A 86 5.12 -26.74 13.33
N THR A 87 5.66 -25.54 13.30
CA THR A 87 7.11 -25.29 13.22
C THR A 87 7.52 -24.13 14.11
N LYS A 88 8.73 -24.23 14.65
CA LYS A 88 9.39 -23.15 15.39
C LYS A 88 10.45 -22.50 14.51
N TYR A 89 10.52 -21.18 14.55
CA TYR A 89 11.48 -20.40 13.78
C TYR A 89 12.40 -19.61 14.71
N ASP A 90 13.68 -19.89 14.65
CA ASP A 90 14.71 -19.19 15.41
C ASP A 90 15.44 -18.21 14.49
N ALA A 91 15.74 -17.02 15.00
CA ALA A 91 16.48 -15.99 14.29
C ALA A 91 17.15 -15.02 15.26
N ASP A 92 18.14 -14.28 14.79
CA ASP A 92 18.81 -13.23 15.54
C ASP A 92 18.05 -11.92 15.52
N PHE A 93 17.17 -11.73 14.52
CA PHE A 93 16.38 -10.51 14.33
C PHE A 93 15.02 -10.81 13.70
N PHE A 94 13.98 -10.10 14.12
CA PHE A 94 12.61 -10.28 13.64
C PHE A 94 12.05 -8.94 13.15
N ILE A 95 11.37 -8.97 12.00
CA ILE A 95 10.66 -7.81 11.43
C ILE A 95 9.17 -8.12 11.45
N ASP A 96 8.40 -7.30 12.16
CA ASP A 96 6.94 -7.44 12.27
C ASP A 96 6.23 -6.73 11.12
N CYS A 97 5.90 -7.46 10.07
CA CYS A 97 5.11 -6.99 8.94
C CYS A 97 3.62 -7.41 9.02
N SER A 98 3.11 -7.73 10.22
CA SER A 98 1.73 -8.19 10.42
C SER A 98 0.67 -7.07 10.34
N GLY A 99 1.04 -5.87 9.93
CA GLY A 99 0.15 -4.73 9.73
C GLY A 99 -0.57 -4.32 11.02
N PHE A 100 -1.86 -4.06 10.96
CA PHE A 100 -2.66 -3.66 12.12
C PHE A 100 -2.75 -4.71 13.21
N SER A 101 -2.46 -5.97 12.92
CA SER A 101 -2.40 -7.05 13.91
C SER A 101 -1.30 -6.86 14.94
N ARG A 102 -0.17 -6.25 14.54
CA ARG A 102 1.00 -5.99 15.37
C ARG A 102 1.37 -7.19 16.24
N LEU A 103 1.52 -8.35 15.62
CA LEU A 103 1.65 -9.63 16.32
C LEU A 103 2.86 -9.65 17.26
N LEU A 104 4.00 -9.21 16.80
CA LEU A 104 5.22 -9.20 17.62
C LEU A 104 5.29 -7.93 18.47
N LEU A 105 5.19 -6.76 17.85
CA LEU A 105 5.36 -5.50 18.56
C LEU A 105 4.26 -5.23 19.58
N GLY A 106 3.01 -5.45 19.21
CA GLY A 106 1.86 -5.15 20.05
C GLY A 106 1.45 -6.29 20.97
N LYS A 107 1.18 -7.48 20.40
CA LYS A 107 0.63 -8.59 21.16
C LYS A 107 1.70 -9.31 21.98
N THR A 108 2.89 -9.53 21.44
CA THR A 108 3.96 -10.25 22.13
C THR A 108 4.76 -9.34 23.05
N LEU A 109 5.27 -8.21 22.55
CA LEU A 109 6.11 -7.29 23.33
C LEU A 109 5.32 -6.27 24.15
N GLY A 110 4.00 -6.20 23.99
CA GLY A 110 3.14 -5.33 24.78
C GLY A 110 3.30 -3.84 24.52
N VAL A 111 3.91 -3.45 23.39
CA VAL A 111 4.07 -2.04 23.03
C VAL A 111 2.70 -1.43 22.80
N LYS A 112 2.40 -0.40 23.57
CA LYS A 112 1.09 0.25 23.55
C LYS A 112 0.89 1.05 22.26
N TRP A 113 -0.32 0.96 21.73
CA TRP A 113 -0.80 1.84 20.68
C TRP A 113 -1.01 3.26 21.24
N LYS A 114 -0.55 4.26 20.48
CA LYS A 114 -0.84 5.67 20.75
C LYS A 114 -1.79 6.20 19.70
N SER A 115 -2.99 6.53 20.08
CA SER A 115 -3.98 7.13 19.19
C SER A 115 -3.62 8.58 18.87
N TYR A 116 -3.83 8.97 17.62
CA TYR A 116 -3.79 10.35 17.14
C TYR A 116 -5.15 10.82 16.64
N SER A 117 -6.23 10.15 17.02
CA SER A 117 -7.59 10.43 16.54
C SER A 117 -8.08 11.84 16.86
N GLU A 118 -7.49 12.50 17.85
CA GLU A 118 -7.75 13.91 18.17
C GLU A 118 -7.34 14.85 17.03
N TYR A 119 -6.25 14.50 16.32
CA TYR A 119 -5.69 15.28 15.22
C TYR A 119 -6.01 14.69 13.85
N LEU A 120 -6.21 13.38 13.78
CA LEU A 120 -6.46 12.60 12.58
C LEU A 120 -7.79 11.84 12.74
N PRO A 121 -8.92 12.51 12.52
CA PRO A 121 -10.24 11.96 12.86
C PRO A 121 -10.77 10.95 11.84
N LEU A 122 -10.11 10.76 10.70
CA LEU A 122 -10.52 9.80 9.68
C LEU A 122 -10.07 8.40 10.12
N ASN A 123 -11.02 7.50 10.30
CA ASN A 123 -10.79 6.20 10.90
C ASN A 123 -11.28 5.01 10.08
N SER A 124 -11.93 5.26 8.96
CA SER A 124 -12.48 4.22 8.09
C SER A 124 -12.22 4.52 6.63
N ALA A 125 -12.21 3.47 5.82
CA ALA A 125 -12.06 3.59 4.39
C ALA A 125 -12.80 2.47 3.66
N ILE A 126 -13.35 2.80 2.49
CA ILE A 126 -13.78 1.84 1.48
C ILE A 126 -12.83 1.90 0.29
N ALA A 127 -12.55 0.76 -0.31
CA ALA A 127 -11.69 0.65 -1.49
C ALA A 127 -12.40 -0.15 -2.58
N PHE A 128 -12.30 0.31 -3.80
CA PHE A 128 -12.93 -0.31 -4.97
C PHE A 128 -12.11 -0.06 -6.23
N ALA A 129 -12.35 -0.84 -7.25
CA ALA A 129 -11.74 -0.67 -8.55
C ALA A 129 -12.78 -0.17 -9.57
N THR A 130 -12.34 0.68 -10.48
CA THR A 130 -13.08 1.04 -11.69
C THR A 130 -12.29 0.60 -12.92
N GLU A 131 -12.90 0.71 -14.07
CA GLU A 131 -12.24 0.46 -15.34
C GLU A 131 -10.99 1.32 -15.51
N GLU A 132 -10.12 0.89 -16.40
CA GLU A 132 -8.92 1.61 -16.79
C GLU A 132 -9.29 2.97 -17.37
N MET A 133 -8.55 4.00 -16.99
CA MET A 133 -8.76 5.35 -17.51
C MET A 133 -8.18 5.46 -18.93
N ASP A 134 -8.85 6.14 -19.83
CA ASP A 134 -8.35 6.44 -21.18
C ASP A 134 -7.06 7.27 -21.14
N GLU A 135 -6.95 8.14 -20.15
CA GLU A 135 -5.76 8.94 -19.89
C GLU A 135 -5.24 8.71 -18.47
N TYR A 136 -3.99 8.28 -18.36
CA TYR A 136 -3.35 8.06 -17.07
C TYR A 136 -2.85 9.35 -16.45
N ASN A 137 -3.26 9.58 -15.22
CA ASN A 137 -2.53 10.50 -14.37
C ASN A 137 -1.25 9.82 -13.86
N ILE A 138 -0.17 10.58 -13.82
CA ILE A 138 1.13 10.11 -13.28
C ILE A 138 1.23 10.27 -11.78
N TYR A 139 0.17 10.69 -11.15
CA TYR A 139 0.06 10.96 -9.73
C TYR A 139 -1.20 10.32 -9.17
N THR A 140 -1.18 10.04 -7.89
CA THR A 140 -2.40 9.74 -7.16
C THR A 140 -3.25 11.01 -7.07
N LYS A 141 -4.44 10.97 -7.63
CA LYS A 141 -5.38 12.08 -7.50
C LYS A 141 -6.10 11.97 -6.16
N SER A 142 -5.89 12.95 -5.31
CA SER A 142 -6.61 13.07 -4.03
C SER A 142 -7.65 14.18 -4.15
N THR A 143 -8.90 13.86 -3.77
CA THR A 143 -10.03 14.80 -3.87
C THR A 143 -10.69 14.92 -2.50
N ALA A 144 -10.84 16.15 -2.01
CA ALA A 144 -11.60 16.42 -0.79
C ALA A 144 -13.07 16.05 -0.99
N ARG A 145 -13.67 15.48 0.06
CA ARG A 145 -15.08 15.09 0.14
C ARG A 145 -15.70 15.69 1.40
N ASP A 146 -17.01 15.64 1.52
CA ASP A 146 -17.72 16.26 2.64
C ASP A 146 -17.30 15.67 4.00
N TYR A 147 -16.97 14.40 4.05
CA TYR A 147 -16.64 13.70 5.29
C TYR A 147 -15.23 13.08 5.30
N GLY A 148 -14.38 13.46 4.33
CA GLY A 148 -13.05 12.92 4.21
C GLY A 148 -12.40 13.26 2.87
N TRP A 149 -11.76 12.26 2.24
CA TRP A 149 -11.13 12.43 0.93
C TRP A 149 -11.07 11.11 0.17
N SER A 150 -11.14 11.18 -1.15
CA SER A 150 -11.00 10.02 -2.03
C SER A 150 -9.70 10.04 -2.79
N TRP A 151 -9.18 8.85 -3.12
CA TRP A 151 -8.02 8.69 -3.99
C TRP A 151 -8.36 7.96 -5.27
N GLN A 152 -7.59 8.24 -6.33
CA GLN A 152 -7.56 7.50 -7.59
C GLN A 152 -6.11 7.19 -7.92
N ILE A 153 -5.83 5.92 -8.14
CA ILE A 153 -4.51 5.39 -8.48
C ILE A 153 -4.64 4.59 -9.77
N PRO A 154 -4.34 5.19 -10.93
CA PRO A 154 -4.41 4.47 -12.18
C PRO A 154 -3.28 3.45 -12.26
N THR A 155 -3.65 2.24 -12.64
CA THR A 155 -2.74 1.15 -12.98
C THR A 155 -3.16 0.57 -14.32
N GLN A 156 -2.35 -0.27 -14.90
CA GLN A 156 -2.72 -0.97 -16.13
C GLN A 156 -3.88 -1.93 -15.84
N GLY A 157 -4.92 -1.87 -16.67
CA GLY A 157 -6.09 -2.72 -16.59
C GLY A 157 -7.16 -2.27 -15.59
N ARG A 158 -6.88 -1.32 -14.71
CA ARG A 158 -7.86 -0.78 -13.76
C ARG A 158 -7.40 0.50 -13.09
N THR A 159 -8.33 1.23 -12.50
CA THR A 159 -8.02 2.30 -11.55
C THR A 159 -8.41 1.87 -10.14
N GLY A 160 -7.46 1.91 -9.22
CA GLY A 160 -7.72 1.73 -7.79
C GLY A 160 -8.27 3.01 -7.19
N ASN A 161 -9.42 2.92 -6.55
CA ASN A 161 -10.06 4.06 -5.90
C ASN A 161 -10.31 3.74 -4.43
N GLY A 162 -10.57 4.79 -3.65
CA GLY A 162 -11.09 4.62 -2.32
C GLY A 162 -11.47 5.94 -1.68
N TYR A 163 -12.17 5.82 -0.58
CA TYR A 163 -12.67 6.93 0.21
C TYR A 163 -12.33 6.73 1.66
N VAL A 164 -11.54 7.63 2.22
CA VAL A 164 -11.22 7.69 3.66
C VAL A 164 -12.19 8.66 4.30
N PHE A 165 -12.89 8.24 5.35
CA PHE A 165 -13.91 9.05 6.01
C PHE A 165 -13.89 8.87 7.54
N SER A 166 -14.65 9.69 8.22
CA SER A 166 -14.85 9.59 9.66
C SER A 166 -16.21 9.03 9.98
N GLU A 167 -16.25 7.88 10.67
CA GLU A 167 -17.48 7.26 11.17
C GLU A 167 -18.26 8.15 12.17
N LYS A 168 -17.62 9.20 12.64
CA LYS A 168 -18.31 10.22 13.46
C LYS A 168 -19.39 10.97 12.68
N PHE A 169 -19.23 11.08 11.37
CA PHE A 169 -20.09 11.91 10.52
C PHE A 169 -20.94 11.11 9.54
N ILE A 170 -20.43 10.01 9.02
CA ILE A 170 -21.15 9.12 8.11
C ILE A 170 -20.84 7.65 8.44
N ASN A 171 -21.76 6.76 8.08
CA ASN A 171 -21.54 5.32 8.15
C ASN A 171 -21.04 4.76 6.80
N GLU A 172 -20.68 3.49 6.79
CA GLU A 172 -20.17 2.79 5.61
C GLU A 172 -21.16 2.83 4.43
N THR A 173 -22.45 2.61 4.68
CA THR A 173 -23.49 2.66 3.65
C THR A 173 -23.56 4.02 2.96
N GLN A 174 -23.56 5.09 3.73
CA GLN A 174 -23.54 6.45 3.21
C GLN A 174 -22.29 6.77 2.43
N ALA A 175 -21.12 6.25 2.89
CA ALA A 175 -19.87 6.39 2.16
C ALA A 175 -19.90 5.66 0.81
N HIS A 176 -20.50 4.47 0.75
CA HIS A 176 -20.72 3.75 -0.51
C HIS A 176 -21.65 4.54 -1.44
N GLU A 177 -22.79 5.01 -0.95
CA GLU A 177 -23.75 5.81 -1.75
C GLU A 177 -23.11 7.09 -2.30
N GLU A 178 -22.23 7.73 -1.54
CA GLU A 178 -21.49 8.90 -2.03
C GLU A 178 -20.56 8.53 -3.18
N MET A 179 -19.84 7.40 -3.05
CA MET A 179 -18.92 6.95 -4.10
C MET A 179 -19.63 6.44 -5.34
N GLU A 180 -20.76 5.78 -5.21
CA GLU A 180 -21.61 5.40 -6.33
C GLU A 180 -22.09 6.62 -7.13
N ARG A 181 -22.45 7.70 -6.47
CA ARG A 181 -22.83 8.95 -7.16
C ARG A 181 -21.69 9.63 -7.90
N VAL A 182 -20.47 9.35 -7.49
CA VAL A 182 -19.26 9.98 -8.07
C VAL A 182 -18.65 9.16 -9.19
N TYR A 183 -18.75 7.84 -9.12
CA TYR A 183 -18.04 6.90 -10.00
C TYR A 183 -18.98 5.92 -10.72
N GLY A 184 -20.26 5.91 -10.39
CA GLY A 184 -21.30 5.03 -10.98
C GLY A 184 -21.83 5.47 -12.32
#